data_a12d3876e769f4edf269945cef7580c0
#
_entry.id   a12d3876e769f4edf269945cef7580c0
#
_cell.length_a   1.000
_cell.length_b   1.000
_cell.length_c   1.000
_cell.angle_alpha   90.00
_cell.angle_beta   90.00
_cell.angle_gamma   90.00
#
_symmetry.space_group_name_H-M   'P 1'
#
loop_
_entity.id
_entity.type
_entity.pdbx_description
1 polymer ?
#
loop_
_entity_poly.entity_id
_entity_poly.type
_entity_poly.pdbx_seq_one_letter_code
_entity_poly.pdbx_strand_id
1 'polypeptide(L)'
;FGKMPLLGAMKRQLLIRTGQLDRALAEAREMAEAIPYEAENHVILADLYGAAKQDSLAIAEYNRALEIDSMNVPALASLAEFYNKRNDSHAYLAVSKRLFEIDELPLSEKVRIFRQLTLDVRFYRDNFFQLNDLISTLAIRYPDDKDVVELYAQHLINAGELEQALTLYKLHLADQPPQLDYYRAVIDIETYRKRLDSVYLYIDRALEVFPGNTELYARKGHAQGYAGKLSQSIGSYKKALEYADTDSLRGAVWGYIGDVYHQMEEAGRKDSERDKYRRRWF
;
A
#
# COMPACT_ATOMS: atom_id res chain seq x y z
N PHE A 1 16.49 -12.44 -48.38
CA PHE A 1 15.20 -11.85 -47.99
C PHE A 1 15.18 -11.81 -46.47
N GLY A 2 15.34 -10.60 -45.91
CA GLY A 2 15.31 -10.41 -44.45
C GLY A 2 14.02 -10.98 -43.85
N LYS A 3 14.14 -11.85 -42.87
CA LYS A 3 12.99 -12.34 -42.09
C LYS A 3 12.30 -11.10 -41.50
N MET A 4 11.07 -10.82 -41.93
CA MET A 4 10.31 -9.67 -41.40
C MET A 4 9.93 -9.97 -39.94
N PRO A 5 10.36 -9.17 -38.96
CA PRO A 5 10.14 -9.45 -37.54
C PRO A 5 8.67 -9.68 -37.20
N LEU A 6 7.77 -8.89 -37.80
CA LEU A 6 6.32 -9.01 -37.60
C LEU A 6 5.76 -10.37 -38.04
N LEU A 7 6.19 -10.88 -39.23
CA LEU A 7 5.74 -12.19 -39.70
C LEU A 7 6.27 -13.32 -38.80
N GLY A 8 7.50 -13.20 -38.30
CA GLY A 8 8.06 -14.14 -37.33
C GLY A 8 7.29 -14.17 -36.05
N ALA A 9 6.92 -13.00 -35.51
CA ALA A 9 6.10 -12.91 -34.31
C ALA A 9 4.71 -13.56 -34.48
N MET A 10 4.01 -13.25 -35.58
CA MET A 10 2.70 -13.85 -35.90
C MET A 10 2.81 -15.37 -36.08
N LYS A 11 3.83 -15.86 -36.73
CA LYS A 11 4.06 -17.31 -36.94
C LYS A 11 4.32 -18.00 -35.60
N ARG A 12 5.18 -17.46 -34.72
CA ARG A 12 5.44 -18.01 -33.39
C ARG A 12 4.16 -18.05 -32.53
N GLN A 13 3.37 -16.98 -32.55
CA GLN A 13 2.10 -16.93 -31.84
C GLN A 13 1.11 -18.02 -32.34
N LEU A 14 1.05 -18.24 -33.65
CA LEU A 14 0.25 -19.30 -34.25
C LEU A 14 0.74 -20.69 -33.82
N LEU A 15 2.05 -20.93 -33.84
CA LEU A 15 2.65 -22.20 -33.44
C LEU A 15 2.36 -22.50 -31.93
N ILE A 16 2.46 -21.51 -31.07
CA ILE A 16 2.12 -21.65 -29.66
C ILE A 16 0.63 -22.01 -29.52
N ARG A 17 -0.26 -21.27 -30.18
CA ARG A 17 -1.72 -21.51 -30.11
C ARG A 17 -2.13 -22.87 -30.66
N THR A 18 -1.39 -23.42 -31.60
CA THR A 18 -1.64 -24.76 -32.21
C THR A 18 -0.90 -25.88 -31.47
N GLY A 19 -0.24 -25.60 -30.32
CA GLY A 19 0.48 -26.59 -29.53
C GLY A 19 1.82 -27.08 -30.17
N GLN A 20 2.33 -26.38 -31.21
CA GLN A 20 3.57 -26.74 -31.88
C GLN A 20 4.80 -26.06 -31.26
N LEU A 21 4.98 -26.24 -29.95
CA LEU A 21 6.00 -25.56 -29.14
C LEU A 21 7.42 -25.82 -29.63
N ASP A 22 7.74 -27.06 -30.06
CA ASP A 22 9.09 -27.42 -30.56
C ASP A 22 9.45 -26.63 -31.81
N ARG A 23 8.49 -26.40 -32.71
CA ARG A 23 8.69 -25.59 -33.90
C ARG A 23 8.86 -24.12 -33.58
N ALA A 24 8.12 -23.62 -32.61
CA ALA A 24 8.28 -22.24 -32.13
C ALA A 24 9.66 -22.03 -31.50
N LEU A 25 10.14 -22.99 -30.71
CA LEU A 25 11.48 -23.00 -30.13
C LEU A 25 12.59 -23.02 -31.20
N ALA A 26 12.48 -23.89 -32.20
CA ALA A 26 13.46 -23.96 -33.29
C ALA A 26 13.57 -22.62 -34.02
N GLU A 27 12.44 -21.99 -34.32
CA GLU A 27 12.41 -20.70 -35.03
C GLU A 27 12.97 -19.56 -34.16
N ALA A 28 12.62 -19.52 -32.86
CA ALA A 28 13.15 -18.50 -31.95
C ALA A 28 14.65 -18.64 -31.75
N ARG A 29 15.18 -19.88 -31.69
CA ARG A 29 16.61 -20.16 -31.63
C ARG A 29 17.35 -19.68 -32.86
N GLU A 30 16.84 -20.00 -34.05
CA GLU A 30 17.41 -19.49 -35.29
C GLU A 30 17.44 -17.97 -35.38
N MET A 31 16.41 -17.30 -34.80
CA MET A 31 16.38 -15.83 -34.76
C MET A 31 17.43 -15.27 -33.78
N ALA A 32 17.55 -15.84 -32.59
CA ALA A 32 18.53 -15.41 -31.59
C ALA A 32 19.97 -15.65 -32.08
N GLU A 33 20.23 -16.74 -32.81
CA GLU A 33 21.52 -17.02 -33.45
C GLU A 33 21.83 -16.08 -34.63
N ALA A 34 20.81 -15.71 -35.42
CA ALA A 34 20.98 -14.82 -36.56
C ALA A 34 21.20 -13.35 -36.15
N ILE A 35 20.60 -12.92 -35.04
CA ILE A 35 20.68 -11.54 -34.53
C ILE A 35 20.93 -11.59 -33.01
N PRO A 36 22.15 -11.95 -32.59
CA PRO A 36 22.44 -12.23 -31.17
C PRO A 36 22.57 -10.98 -30.29
N TYR A 37 22.56 -9.78 -30.86
CA TYR A 37 22.63 -8.52 -30.15
C TYR A 37 21.25 -7.87 -29.94
N GLU A 38 20.17 -8.53 -30.34
CA GLU A 38 18.80 -8.07 -30.12
C GLU A 38 18.21 -8.72 -28.85
N ALA A 39 18.07 -7.97 -27.78
CA ALA A 39 17.59 -8.48 -26.46
C ALA A 39 16.21 -9.15 -26.59
N GLU A 40 15.30 -8.62 -27.42
CA GLU A 40 13.95 -9.15 -27.63
C GLU A 40 13.97 -10.61 -28.13
N ASN A 41 14.92 -10.99 -29.01
CA ASN A 41 15.03 -12.36 -29.50
C ASN A 41 15.35 -13.34 -28.34
N HIS A 42 16.22 -12.96 -27.45
CA HIS A 42 16.56 -13.75 -26.27
C HIS A 42 15.40 -13.82 -25.25
N VAL A 43 14.64 -12.74 -25.06
CA VAL A 43 13.42 -12.75 -24.22
C VAL A 43 12.40 -13.73 -24.77
N ILE A 44 12.11 -13.68 -26.08
CA ILE A 44 11.17 -14.60 -26.72
C ILE A 44 11.61 -16.05 -26.58
N LEU A 45 12.89 -16.33 -26.78
CA LEU A 45 13.45 -17.68 -26.65
C LEU A 45 13.36 -18.16 -25.19
N ALA A 46 13.65 -17.28 -24.23
CA ALA A 46 13.52 -17.56 -22.80
C ALA A 46 12.07 -17.90 -22.40
N ASP A 47 11.09 -17.12 -22.87
CA ASP A 47 9.67 -17.36 -22.62
C ASP A 47 9.23 -18.74 -23.13
N LEU A 48 9.70 -19.12 -24.34
CA LEU A 48 9.41 -20.42 -24.93
C LEU A 48 10.09 -21.57 -24.16
N TYR A 49 11.33 -21.41 -23.72
CA TYR A 49 11.98 -22.40 -22.83
C TYR A 49 11.23 -22.55 -21.52
N GLY A 50 10.76 -21.43 -20.93
CA GLY A 50 9.93 -21.46 -19.73
C GLY A 50 8.61 -22.19 -19.92
N ALA A 51 7.95 -22.01 -21.08
CA ALA A 51 6.74 -22.76 -21.46
C ALA A 51 7.03 -24.25 -21.66
N ALA A 52 8.20 -24.60 -22.19
CA ALA A 52 8.69 -25.97 -22.36
C ALA A 52 9.22 -26.59 -21.04
N LYS A 53 9.16 -25.88 -19.92
CA LYS A 53 9.70 -26.30 -18.60
C LYS A 53 11.21 -26.56 -18.62
N GLN A 54 11.94 -25.91 -19.51
CA GLN A 54 13.40 -25.94 -19.62
C GLN A 54 14.00 -24.74 -18.86
N ASP A 55 13.78 -24.70 -17.55
CA ASP A 55 13.98 -23.51 -16.71
C ASP A 55 15.43 -22.99 -16.75
N SER A 56 16.42 -23.85 -16.74
CA SER A 56 17.84 -23.42 -16.81
C SER A 56 18.17 -22.69 -18.12
N LEU A 57 17.59 -23.15 -19.24
CA LEU A 57 17.77 -22.49 -20.54
C LEU A 57 17.00 -21.16 -20.61
N ALA A 58 15.80 -21.11 -20.02
CA ALA A 58 15.03 -19.87 -19.92
C ALA A 58 15.82 -18.79 -19.17
N ILE A 59 16.36 -19.12 -18.00
CA ILE A 59 17.17 -18.19 -17.19
C ILE A 59 18.43 -17.75 -17.95
N ALA A 60 19.09 -18.66 -18.65
CA ALA A 60 20.27 -18.32 -19.44
C ALA A 60 19.95 -17.30 -20.54
N GLU A 61 18.85 -17.48 -21.26
CA GLU A 61 18.44 -16.55 -22.32
C GLU A 61 17.95 -15.19 -21.76
N TYR A 62 17.21 -15.16 -20.62
CA TYR A 62 16.89 -13.90 -19.96
C TYR A 62 18.16 -13.15 -19.53
N ASN A 63 19.16 -13.86 -18.99
CA ASN A 63 20.42 -13.23 -18.63
C ASN A 63 21.16 -12.66 -19.83
N ARG A 64 21.15 -13.36 -20.98
CA ARG A 64 21.71 -12.83 -22.23
C ARG A 64 21.01 -11.56 -22.69
N ALA A 65 19.67 -11.53 -22.63
CA ALA A 65 18.93 -10.30 -22.91
C ALA A 65 19.36 -9.14 -22.02
N LEU A 66 19.58 -9.41 -20.71
CA LEU A 66 20.00 -8.42 -19.73
C LEU A 66 21.52 -8.08 -19.80
N GLU A 67 22.35 -8.92 -20.41
CA GLU A 67 23.74 -8.59 -20.77
C GLU A 67 23.81 -7.60 -21.94
N ILE A 68 22.87 -7.71 -22.89
CA ILE A 68 22.74 -6.77 -24.02
C ILE A 68 22.22 -5.42 -23.54
N ASP A 69 21.16 -5.44 -22.75
CA ASP A 69 20.52 -4.26 -22.16
C ASP A 69 20.08 -4.56 -20.73
N SER A 70 20.89 -4.12 -19.77
CA SER A 70 20.68 -4.39 -18.34
C SER A 70 19.42 -3.77 -17.74
N MET A 71 18.85 -2.76 -18.43
CA MET A 71 17.63 -2.06 -18.03
C MET A 71 16.44 -2.39 -18.93
N ASN A 72 16.51 -3.46 -19.71
CA ASN A 72 15.45 -3.88 -20.60
C ASN A 72 14.19 -4.25 -19.82
N VAL A 73 13.19 -3.36 -19.84
CA VAL A 73 11.93 -3.55 -19.10
C VAL A 73 11.20 -4.83 -19.49
N PRO A 74 11.03 -5.16 -20.80
CA PRO A 74 10.45 -6.44 -21.23
C PRO A 74 11.17 -7.66 -20.65
N ALA A 75 12.51 -7.68 -20.70
CA ALA A 75 13.31 -8.80 -20.19
C ALA A 75 13.12 -8.98 -18.67
N LEU A 76 13.19 -7.89 -17.92
CA LEU A 76 12.99 -7.92 -16.47
C LEU A 76 11.56 -8.30 -16.09
N ALA A 77 10.56 -7.80 -16.82
CA ALA A 77 9.16 -8.13 -16.55
C ALA A 77 8.86 -9.62 -16.82
N SER A 78 9.35 -10.16 -17.96
CA SER A 78 9.21 -11.58 -18.28
C SER A 78 9.95 -12.47 -17.29
N LEU A 79 11.17 -12.08 -16.88
CA LEU A 79 11.94 -12.82 -15.87
C LEU A 79 11.26 -12.79 -14.49
N ALA A 80 10.71 -11.66 -14.09
CA ALA A 80 9.94 -11.56 -12.85
C ALA A 80 8.72 -12.48 -12.88
N GLU A 81 7.94 -12.44 -13.95
CA GLU A 81 6.78 -13.32 -14.15
C GLU A 81 7.18 -14.81 -14.18
N PHE A 82 8.33 -15.12 -14.79
CA PHE A 82 8.90 -16.48 -14.79
C PHE A 82 9.15 -16.98 -13.36
N TYR A 83 9.83 -16.19 -12.50
CA TYR A 83 10.09 -16.57 -11.11
C TYR A 83 8.80 -16.63 -10.28
N ASN A 84 7.87 -15.71 -10.50
CA ASN A 84 6.58 -15.71 -9.83
C ASN A 84 5.81 -17.02 -10.11
N LYS A 85 5.74 -17.48 -11.36
CA LYS A 85 5.11 -18.74 -11.76
C LYS A 85 5.78 -20.00 -11.14
N ARG A 86 7.05 -19.90 -10.74
CA ARG A 86 7.80 -20.98 -10.07
C ARG A 86 7.72 -20.89 -8.56
N ASN A 87 7.01 -19.90 -8.01
CA ASN A 87 6.96 -19.61 -6.59
C ASN A 87 8.35 -19.32 -5.97
N ASP A 88 9.29 -18.82 -6.78
CA ASP A 88 10.58 -18.33 -6.31
C ASP A 88 10.43 -16.85 -5.92
N SER A 89 9.88 -16.61 -4.74
CA SER A 89 9.62 -15.26 -4.24
C SER A 89 10.89 -14.43 -4.11
N HIS A 90 12.01 -15.04 -3.73
CA HIS A 90 13.27 -14.32 -3.55
C HIS A 90 13.79 -13.77 -4.88
N ALA A 91 13.87 -14.60 -5.91
CA ALA A 91 14.31 -14.18 -7.25
C ALA A 91 13.30 -13.20 -7.88
N TYR A 92 12.00 -13.43 -7.70
CA TYR A 92 10.94 -12.54 -8.17
C TYR A 92 11.11 -11.11 -7.60
N LEU A 93 11.29 -10.98 -6.30
CA LEU A 93 11.44 -9.68 -5.63
C LEU A 93 12.78 -9.01 -5.96
N ALA A 94 13.85 -9.78 -6.15
CA ALA A 94 15.15 -9.25 -6.59
C ALA A 94 15.06 -8.63 -8.00
N VAL A 95 14.36 -9.28 -8.93
CA VAL A 95 14.12 -8.73 -10.28
C VAL A 95 13.16 -7.55 -10.23
N SER A 96 12.12 -7.61 -9.40
CA SER A 96 11.16 -6.51 -9.21
C SER A 96 11.85 -5.25 -8.69
N LYS A 97 12.87 -5.38 -7.82
CA LYS A 97 13.66 -4.25 -7.35
C LYS A 97 14.37 -3.53 -8.50
N ARG A 98 14.97 -4.28 -9.43
CA ARG A 98 15.58 -3.69 -10.63
C ARG A 98 14.57 -2.94 -11.49
N LEU A 99 13.34 -3.47 -11.65
CA LEU A 99 12.26 -2.78 -12.35
C LEU A 99 11.87 -1.45 -11.64
N PHE A 100 11.92 -1.42 -10.30
CA PHE A 100 11.60 -0.22 -9.54
C PHE A 100 12.66 0.87 -9.67
N GLU A 101 13.90 0.49 -10.00
CA GLU A 101 15.01 1.41 -10.23
C GLU A 101 15.00 2.04 -11.63
N ILE A 102 14.20 1.52 -12.57
CA ILE A 102 14.14 1.99 -13.97
C ILE A 102 13.17 3.17 -14.09
N ASP A 103 13.61 4.26 -14.72
CA ASP A 103 12.78 5.46 -14.90
C ASP A 103 11.71 5.29 -15.99
N GLU A 104 11.98 4.48 -17.01
CA GLU A 104 11.06 4.17 -18.10
C GLU A 104 9.80 3.42 -17.63
N LEU A 105 9.88 2.69 -16.51
CA LEU A 105 8.68 2.09 -15.92
C LEU A 105 7.91 3.16 -15.13
N PRO A 106 6.67 3.50 -15.54
CA PRO A 106 5.88 4.53 -14.86
C PRO A 106 5.70 4.25 -13.37
N LEU A 107 5.72 5.30 -12.55
CA LEU A 107 5.50 5.18 -11.11
C LEU A 107 4.17 4.51 -10.78
N SER A 108 3.11 4.81 -11.52
CA SER A 108 1.79 4.16 -11.36
C SER A 108 1.86 2.64 -11.47
N GLU A 109 2.71 2.11 -12.35
CA GLU A 109 2.92 0.66 -12.48
C GLU A 109 3.71 0.09 -11.31
N LYS A 110 4.75 0.79 -10.84
CA LYS A 110 5.53 0.40 -9.64
C LYS A 110 4.62 0.33 -8.40
N VAL A 111 3.80 1.37 -8.20
CA VAL A 111 2.79 1.43 -7.13
C VAL A 111 1.79 0.29 -7.25
N ARG A 112 1.28 0.02 -8.46
CA ARG A 112 0.34 -1.08 -8.72
C ARG A 112 0.96 -2.43 -8.37
N ILE A 113 2.19 -2.67 -8.81
CA ILE A 113 2.93 -3.91 -8.51
C ILE A 113 3.09 -4.06 -6.98
N PHE A 114 3.54 -3.02 -6.29
CA PHE A 114 3.74 -3.09 -4.84
C PHE A 114 2.43 -3.35 -4.09
N ARG A 115 1.35 -2.65 -4.44
CA ARG A 115 0.02 -2.92 -3.86
C ARG A 115 -0.41 -4.37 -4.04
N GLN A 116 -0.20 -4.93 -5.23
CA GLN A 116 -0.56 -6.34 -5.49
C GLN A 116 0.26 -7.31 -4.64
N LEU A 117 1.55 -7.04 -4.42
CA LEU A 117 2.42 -7.84 -3.55
C LEU A 117 1.98 -7.82 -2.08
N THR A 118 1.31 -6.76 -1.65
CA THR A 118 0.84 -6.60 -0.25
C THR A 118 -0.56 -7.15 0.01
N LEU A 119 -1.29 -7.59 -1.02
CA LEU A 119 -2.64 -8.17 -0.87
C LEU A 119 -2.61 -9.53 -0.16
N ASP A 120 -1.61 -10.34 -0.42
CA ASP A 120 -1.44 -11.61 0.26
C ASP A 120 -0.67 -11.40 1.57
N VAL A 121 -1.39 -11.46 2.68
CA VAL A 121 -0.83 -11.26 4.03
C VAL A 121 0.29 -12.25 4.35
N ARG A 122 0.19 -13.48 3.84
CA ARG A 122 1.19 -14.53 4.08
C ARG A 122 2.45 -14.23 3.29
N PHE A 123 2.30 -13.92 1.99
CA PHE A 123 3.40 -13.50 1.13
C PHE A 123 4.09 -12.25 1.68
N TYR A 124 3.33 -11.24 2.11
CA TYR A 124 3.84 -10.01 2.70
C TYR A 124 4.71 -10.29 3.94
N ARG A 125 4.21 -11.08 4.87
CA ARG A 125 4.94 -11.43 6.09
C ARG A 125 6.22 -12.22 5.81
N ASP A 126 6.13 -13.22 4.93
CA ASP A 126 7.24 -14.14 4.65
C ASP A 126 8.36 -13.45 3.84
N ASN A 127 8.06 -12.35 3.13
CA ASN A 127 9.01 -11.58 2.30
C ASN A 127 9.18 -10.12 2.79
N PHE A 128 8.92 -9.86 4.07
CA PHE A 128 8.86 -8.52 4.63
C PHE A 128 10.13 -7.68 4.35
N PHE A 129 11.32 -8.24 4.52
CA PHE A 129 12.58 -7.52 4.31
C PHE A 129 12.78 -7.13 2.85
N GLN A 130 12.47 -8.00 1.91
CA GLN A 130 12.57 -7.70 0.49
C GLN A 130 11.54 -6.65 0.04
N LEU A 131 10.34 -6.71 0.61
CA LEU A 131 9.30 -5.71 0.37
C LEU A 131 9.68 -4.36 0.99
N ASN A 132 10.36 -4.34 2.15
CA ASN A 132 10.94 -3.13 2.71
C ASN A 132 11.95 -2.49 1.75
N ASP A 133 12.82 -3.26 1.13
CA ASP A 133 13.77 -2.76 0.13
C ASP A 133 13.08 -2.13 -1.08
N LEU A 134 12.01 -2.77 -1.57
CA LEU A 134 11.21 -2.27 -2.70
C LEU A 134 10.56 -0.93 -2.36
N ILE A 135 9.83 -0.85 -1.26
CA ILE A 135 9.10 0.38 -0.89
C ILE A 135 10.05 1.51 -0.49
N SER A 136 11.17 1.18 0.17
CA SER A 136 12.20 2.17 0.49
C SER A 136 12.84 2.76 -0.77
N THR A 137 13.05 1.94 -1.82
CA THR A 137 13.53 2.42 -3.12
C THR A 137 12.55 3.43 -3.72
N LEU A 138 11.24 3.17 -3.65
CA LEU A 138 10.23 4.13 -4.11
C LEU A 138 10.22 5.40 -3.26
N ALA A 139 10.25 5.28 -1.93
CA ALA A 139 10.22 6.42 -1.02
C ALA A 139 11.42 7.36 -1.18
N ILE A 140 12.61 6.81 -1.50
CA ILE A 140 13.80 7.61 -1.79
C ILE A 140 13.68 8.35 -3.12
N ARG A 141 13.11 7.71 -4.14
CA ARG A 141 13.02 8.29 -5.51
C ARG A 141 11.82 9.23 -5.67
N TYR A 142 10.74 9.00 -4.96
CA TYR A 142 9.47 9.72 -5.07
C TYR A 142 8.94 10.10 -3.68
N PRO A 143 9.72 10.90 -2.90
CA PRO A 143 9.41 11.16 -1.49
C PRO A 143 8.09 11.91 -1.29
N ASP A 144 7.68 12.73 -2.27
CA ASP A 144 6.50 13.59 -2.17
C ASP A 144 5.28 13.02 -2.93
N ASP A 145 5.41 11.82 -3.52
CA ASP A 145 4.27 11.20 -4.20
C ASP A 145 3.30 10.60 -3.18
N LYS A 146 2.03 10.99 -3.27
CA LYS A 146 0.99 10.61 -2.31
C LYS A 146 0.85 9.09 -2.15
N ASP A 147 0.83 8.35 -3.25
CA ASP A 147 0.66 6.90 -3.23
C ASP A 147 1.87 6.22 -2.59
N VAL A 148 3.07 6.73 -2.85
CA VAL A 148 4.30 6.22 -2.26
C VAL A 148 4.36 6.53 -0.76
N VAL A 149 4.03 7.76 -0.35
CA VAL A 149 3.97 8.16 1.06
C VAL A 149 3.00 7.26 1.82
N GLU A 150 1.79 7.02 1.29
CA GLU A 150 0.78 6.18 1.90
C GLU A 150 1.25 4.72 2.03
N LEU A 151 1.81 4.14 0.96
CA LEU A 151 2.30 2.76 0.97
C LEU A 151 3.48 2.58 1.93
N TYR A 152 4.41 3.53 1.94
CA TYR A 152 5.57 3.47 2.84
C TYR A 152 5.16 3.63 4.31
N ALA A 153 4.28 4.59 4.60
CA ALA A 153 3.74 4.75 5.95
C ALA A 153 2.98 3.51 6.43
N GLN A 154 2.16 2.90 5.57
CA GLN A 154 1.48 1.65 5.91
C GLN A 154 2.46 0.50 6.16
N HIS A 155 3.54 0.41 5.37
CA HIS A 155 4.60 -0.56 5.59
C HIS A 155 5.28 -0.34 6.96
N LEU A 156 5.60 0.90 7.32
CA LEU A 156 6.17 1.27 8.62
C LEU A 156 5.22 0.92 9.78
N ILE A 157 3.92 1.15 9.63
CA ILE A 157 2.90 0.76 10.62
C ILE A 157 2.90 -0.77 10.80
N ASN A 158 2.90 -1.52 9.72
CA ASN A 158 2.94 -2.99 9.75
C ASN A 158 4.24 -3.53 10.37
N ALA A 159 5.34 -2.78 10.25
CA ALA A 159 6.61 -3.07 10.90
C ALA A 159 6.63 -2.75 12.40
N GLY A 160 5.60 -2.04 12.91
CA GLY A 160 5.59 -1.50 14.27
C GLY A 160 6.38 -0.19 14.43
N GLU A 161 6.89 0.38 13.33
CA GLU A 161 7.70 1.61 13.30
C GLU A 161 6.81 2.87 13.32
N LEU A 162 5.93 2.93 14.33
CA LEU A 162 4.89 3.98 14.43
C LEU A 162 5.46 5.40 14.49
N GLU A 163 6.64 5.61 15.07
CA GLU A 163 7.27 6.94 15.11
C GLU A 163 7.73 7.41 13.74
N GLN A 164 8.26 6.48 12.93
CA GLN A 164 8.68 6.81 11.58
C GLN A 164 7.47 7.11 10.70
N ALA A 165 6.42 6.29 10.78
CA ALA A 165 5.16 6.53 10.07
C ALA A 165 4.54 7.87 10.46
N LEU A 166 4.53 8.18 11.76
CA LEU A 166 4.02 9.44 12.29
C LEU A 166 4.83 10.64 11.78
N THR A 167 6.15 10.53 11.75
CA THR A 167 7.04 11.57 11.23
C THR A 167 6.81 11.80 9.75
N LEU A 168 6.66 10.72 8.97
CA LEU A 168 6.38 10.79 7.55
C LEU A 168 5.04 11.52 7.28
N TYR A 169 3.95 11.10 7.93
CA TYR A 169 2.67 11.79 7.75
C TYR A 169 2.71 13.25 8.19
N LYS A 170 3.37 13.56 9.32
CA LYS A 170 3.50 14.95 9.81
C LYS A 170 4.27 15.84 8.85
N LEU A 171 5.28 15.31 8.17
CA LEU A 171 6.04 16.04 7.15
C LEU A 171 5.12 16.51 6.01
N HIS A 172 4.17 15.67 5.61
CA HIS A 172 3.26 15.90 4.48
C HIS A 172 1.93 16.58 4.86
N LEU A 173 1.71 17.00 6.11
CA LEU A 173 0.49 17.72 6.50
C LEU A 173 0.35 19.11 5.87
N ALA A 174 1.47 19.72 5.44
CA ALA A 174 1.51 21.04 4.80
C ALA A 174 1.38 20.98 3.27
N ASP A 175 1.34 19.81 2.68
CA ASP A 175 1.26 19.61 1.23
C ASP A 175 -0.03 20.18 0.64
N GLN A 176 0.04 20.56 -0.64
CA GLN A 176 -1.09 21.09 -1.37
C GLN A 176 -1.41 20.22 -2.59
N PRO A 177 -2.65 19.78 -2.78
CA PRO A 177 -3.81 20.01 -1.89
C PRO A 177 -3.70 19.19 -0.59
N PRO A 178 -4.26 19.69 0.53
CA PRO A 178 -4.16 19.02 1.82
C PRO A 178 -4.88 17.66 1.79
N GLN A 179 -4.27 16.67 2.47
CA GLN A 179 -4.76 15.29 2.49
C GLN A 179 -5.40 14.99 3.86
N LEU A 180 -6.73 14.80 3.90
CA LEU A 180 -7.45 14.44 5.11
C LEU A 180 -6.94 13.12 5.72
N ASP A 181 -6.57 12.16 4.86
CA ASP A 181 -6.10 10.85 5.29
C ASP A 181 -4.80 10.92 6.09
N TYR A 182 -3.92 11.89 5.83
CA TYR A 182 -2.71 12.09 6.63
C TYR A 182 -3.04 12.59 8.05
N TYR A 183 -4.00 13.52 8.18
CA TYR A 183 -4.50 13.92 9.50
C TYR A 183 -5.15 12.76 10.25
N ARG A 184 -5.96 11.94 9.56
CA ARG A 184 -6.57 10.73 10.13
C ARG A 184 -5.51 9.79 10.67
N ALA A 185 -4.51 9.47 9.86
CA ALA A 185 -3.41 8.58 10.24
C ALA A 185 -2.64 9.11 11.47
N VAL A 186 -2.30 10.40 11.49
CA VAL A 186 -1.65 11.03 12.66
C VAL A 186 -2.52 10.92 13.91
N ILE A 187 -3.81 11.23 13.81
CA ILE A 187 -4.77 11.15 14.92
C ILE A 187 -4.90 9.70 15.41
N ASP A 188 -4.97 8.73 14.51
CA ASP A 188 -5.12 7.31 14.85
C ASP A 188 -3.87 6.78 15.56
N ILE A 189 -2.68 7.09 15.05
CA ILE A 189 -1.41 6.69 15.68
C ILE A 189 -1.27 7.33 17.07
N GLU A 190 -1.55 8.63 17.22
CA GLU A 190 -1.47 9.32 18.51
C GLU A 190 -2.53 8.81 19.49
N THR A 191 -3.72 8.43 19.00
CA THR A 191 -4.78 7.80 19.81
C THR A 191 -4.33 6.43 20.31
N TYR A 192 -3.78 5.58 19.44
CA TYR A 192 -3.22 4.28 19.80
C TYR A 192 -2.13 4.42 20.89
N ARG A 193 -1.31 5.46 20.78
CA ARG A 193 -0.25 5.79 21.74
C ARG A 193 -0.77 6.49 23.00
N LYS A 194 -2.08 6.73 23.10
CA LYS A 194 -2.75 7.42 24.23
C LYS A 194 -2.22 8.84 24.51
N ARG A 195 -1.73 9.53 23.47
CA ARG A 195 -1.22 10.91 23.57
C ARG A 195 -2.36 11.91 23.31
N LEU A 196 -3.27 12.05 24.25
CA LEU A 196 -4.50 12.84 24.09
C LEU A 196 -4.24 14.31 23.71
N ASP A 197 -3.19 14.94 24.24
CA ASP A 197 -2.86 16.34 23.88
C ASP A 197 -2.52 16.46 22.41
N SER A 198 -1.75 15.52 21.87
CA SER A 198 -1.45 15.45 20.42
C SER A 198 -2.72 15.16 19.61
N VAL A 199 -3.58 14.25 20.08
CA VAL A 199 -4.87 13.96 19.42
C VAL A 199 -5.70 15.23 19.27
N TYR A 200 -5.87 16.01 20.33
CA TYR A 200 -6.59 17.28 20.27
C TYR A 200 -5.94 18.27 19.30
N LEU A 201 -4.63 18.44 19.40
CA LEU A 201 -3.87 19.34 18.52
C LEU A 201 -4.10 19.03 17.04
N TYR A 202 -4.00 17.74 16.67
CA TYR A 202 -4.13 17.36 15.26
C TYR A 202 -5.58 17.32 14.77
N ILE A 203 -6.55 17.05 15.64
CA ILE A 203 -7.97 17.24 15.31
C ILE A 203 -8.28 18.71 15.05
N ASP A 204 -7.81 19.62 15.92
CA ASP A 204 -8.07 21.04 15.75
C ASP A 204 -7.43 21.59 14.49
N ARG A 205 -6.17 21.23 14.19
CA ARG A 205 -5.50 21.57 12.92
C ARG A 205 -6.25 21.00 11.70
N ALA A 206 -6.73 19.76 11.79
CA ALA A 206 -7.51 19.17 10.72
C ALA A 206 -8.82 19.91 10.48
N LEU A 207 -9.49 20.38 11.55
CA LEU A 207 -10.73 21.17 11.44
C LEU A 207 -10.50 22.58 10.90
N GLU A 208 -9.29 23.17 11.07
CA GLU A 208 -8.92 24.44 10.40
C GLU A 208 -8.84 24.27 8.88
N VAL A 209 -8.36 23.11 8.41
CA VAL A 209 -8.19 22.79 6.97
C VAL A 209 -9.47 22.23 6.36
N PHE A 210 -10.20 21.40 7.11
CA PHE A 210 -11.43 20.73 6.69
C PHE A 210 -12.59 21.13 7.61
N PRO A 211 -13.04 22.38 7.59
CA PRO A 211 -14.14 22.83 8.43
C PRO A 211 -15.44 22.09 8.07
N GLY A 212 -16.21 21.73 9.07
CA GLY A 212 -17.46 21.00 8.86
C GLY A 212 -17.32 19.50 8.61
N ASN A 213 -16.14 18.92 8.80
CA ASN A 213 -15.97 17.47 8.68
C ASN A 213 -16.60 16.73 9.87
N THR A 214 -17.68 16.01 9.62
CA THR A 214 -18.44 15.24 10.62
C THR A 214 -17.56 14.27 11.41
N GLU A 215 -16.69 13.55 10.70
CA GLU A 215 -15.81 12.54 11.31
C GLU A 215 -14.83 13.17 12.32
N LEU A 216 -14.22 14.30 11.97
CA LEU A 216 -13.27 14.98 12.85
C LEU A 216 -13.95 15.47 14.14
N TYR A 217 -15.17 15.99 14.05
CA TYR A 217 -15.94 16.33 15.25
C TYR A 217 -16.32 15.11 16.07
N ALA A 218 -16.67 13.99 15.44
CA ALA A 218 -16.93 12.73 16.13
C ALA A 218 -15.66 12.20 16.82
N ARG A 219 -14.50 12.21 16.16
CA ARG A 219 -13.20 11.85 16.75
C ARG A 219 -12.85 12.74 17.95
N LYS A 220 -13.15 14.04 17.88
CA LYS A 220 -13.00 14.97 19.02
C LYS A 220 -13.88 14.56 20.20
N GLY A 221 -15.14 14.22 19.92
CA GLY A 221 -16.09 13.72 20.92
C GLY A 221 -15.58 12.44 21.58
N HIS A 222 -15.09 11.46 20.80
CA HIS A 222 -14.50 10.23 21.34
C HIS A 222 -13.30 10.51 22.26
N ALA A 223 -12.36 11.34 21.81
CA ALA A 223 -11.18 11.69 22.63
C ALA A 223 -11.57 12.37 23.94
N GLN A 224 -12.58 13.24 23.92
CA GLN A 224 -13.11 13.92 25.12
C GLN A 224 -13.84 12.94 26.04
N GLY A 225 -14.64 12.01 25.49
CA GLY A 225 -15.29 10.94 26.26
C GLY A 225 -14.27 10.05 26.95
N TYR A 226 -13.22 9.63 26.23
CA TYR A 226 -12.13 8.85 26.80
C TYR A 226 -11.38 9.58 27.92
N ALA A 227 -11.23 10.91 27.81
CA ALA A 227 -10.65 11.76 28.86
C ALA A 227 -11.60 12.06 30.03
N GLY A 228 -12.81 11.51 30.04
CA GLY A 228 -13.83 11.78 31.06
C GLY A 228 -14.50 13.16 30.95
N LYS A 229 -14.23 13.92 29.87
CA LYS A 229 -14.81 15.25 29.60
C LYS A 229 -16.19 15.11 28.93
N LEU A 230 -17.11 14.41 29.57
CA LEU A 230 -18.37 13.92 29.00
C LEU A 230 -19.25 15.04 28.42
N SER A 231 -19.37 16.18 29.10
CA SER A 231 -20.15 17.32 28.59
C SER A 231 -19.55 17.95 27.32
N GLN A 232 -18.20 18.00 27.22
CA GLN A 232 -17.51 18.47 26.03
C GLN A 232 -17.67 17.48 24.87
N SER A 233 -17.61 16.19 25.17
CA SER A 233 -17.85 15.11 24.21
C SER A 233 -19.21 15.27 23.53
N ILE A 234 -20.30 15.48 24.31
CA ILE A 234 -21.63 15.75 23.76
C ILE A 234 -21.63 17.00 22.88
N GLY A 235 -20.93 18.06 23.31
CA GLY A 235 -20.81 19.28 22.49
C GLY A 235 -20.15 19.04 21.12
N SER A 236 -19.09 18.23 21.06
CA SER A 236 -18.42 17.87 19.81
C SER A 236 -19.29 16.97 18.93
N TYR A 237 -20.02 16.01 19.50
CA TYR A 237 -20.97 15.19 18.73
C TYR A 237 -22.15 16.01 18.19
N LYS A 238 -22.66 17.00 18.94
CA LYS A 238 -23.68 17.91 18.42
C LYS A 238 -23.16 18.67 17.19
N LYS A 239 -21.91 19.13 17.22
CA LYS A 239 -21.30 19.72 16.03
C LYS A 239 -21.15 18.72 14.89
N ALA A 240 -20.80 17.46 15.15
CA ALA A 240 -20.80 16.42 14.13
C ALA A 240 -22.19 16.25 13.50
N LEU A 241 -23.29 16.33 14.28
CA LEU A 241 -24.66 16.26 13.77
C LEU A 241 -25.03 17.42 12.85
N GLU A 242 -24.50 18.63 13.11
CA GLU A 242 -24.76 19.82 12.29
C GLU A 242 -24.25 19.62 10.85
N TYR A 243 -23.16 18.85 10.68
CA TYR A 243 -22.52 18.61 9.39
C TYR A 243 -22.79 17.21 8.80
N ALA A 244 -23.51 16.35 9.52
CA ALA A 244 -23.86 15.02 9.02
C ALA A 244 -24.84 15.12 7.85
N ASP A 245 -24.43 14.65 6.68
CA ASP A 245 -25.16 14.74 5.41
C ASP A 245 -26.07 13.54 5.16
N THR A 246 -25.84 12.41 5.83
CA THR A 246 -26.62 11.18 5.68
C THR A 246 -27.31 10.77 6.98
N ASP A 247 -28.46 10.10 6.88
CA ASP A 247 -29.18 9.56 8.03
C ASP A 247 -28.35 8.48 8.76
N SER A 248 -27.53 7.74 8.05
CA SER A 248 -26.61 6.76 8.64
C SER A 248 -25.61 7.43 9.57
N LEU A 249 -24.97 8.51 9.12
CA LEU A 249 -24.01 9.28 9.93
C LEU A 249 -24.72 9.93 11.14
N ARG A 250 -25.92 10.51 10.93
CA ARG A 250 -26.71 11.06 12.03
C ARG A 250 -27.05 9.99 13.07
N GLY A 251 -27.48 8.80 12.61
CA GLY A 251 -27.80 7.68 13.49
C GLY A 251 -26.58 7.22 14.31
N ALA A 252 -25.42 7.11 13.66
CA ALA A 252 -24.18 6.76 14.37
C ALA A 252 -23.80 7.79 15.44
N VAL A 253 -23.84 9.09 15.13
CA VAL A 253 -23.51 10.16 16.07
C VAL A 253 -24.52 10.22 17.24
N TRP A 254 -25.82 9.99 16.98
CA TRP A 254 -26.81 9.87 18.04
C TRP A 254 -26.53 8.68 18.96
N GLY A 255 -26.04 7.55 18.41
CA GLY A 255 -25.59 6.42 19.20
C GLY A 255 -24.46 6.82 20.15
N TYR A 256 -23.43 7.52 19.67
CA TYR A 256 -22.33 8.00 20.49
C TYR A 256 -22.78 8.96 21.61
N ILE A 257 -23.74 9.84 21.33
CA ILE A 257 -24.33 10.71 22.36
C ILE A 257 -25.04 9.88 23.43
N GLY A 258 -25.79 8.85 23.02
CA GLY A 258 -26.46 7.92 23.91
C GLY A 258 -25.47 7.21 24.85
N ASP A 259 -24.35 6.72 24.31
CA ASP A 259 -23.29 6.08 25.10
C ASP A 259 -22.69 7.02 26.13
N VAL A 260 -22.48 8.29 25.80
CA VAL A 260 -21.97 9.30 26.75
C VAL A 260 -22.99 9.59 27.87
N TYR A 261 -24.28 9.70 27.54
CA TYR A 261 -25.31 9.86 28.56
C TYR A 261 -25.39 8.66 29.50
N HIS A 262 -25.26 7.45 28.99
CA HIS A 262 -25.18 6.24 29.80
C HIS A 262 -23.96 6.26 30.73
N GLN A 263 -22.79 6.66 30.26
CA GLN A 263 -21.59 6.84 31.10
C GLN A 263 -21.81 7.88 32.20
N MET A 264 -22.49 9.01 31.90
CA MET A 264 -22.82 10.04 32.90
C MET A 264 -23.76 9.49 33.98
N GLU A 265 -24.78 8.71 33.60
CA GLU A 265 -25.69 8.08 34.54
C GLU A 265 -24.99 7.08 35.47
N GLU A 266 -24.13 6.23 34.90
CA GLU A 266 -23.32 5.29 35.69
C GLU A 266 -22.38 6.00 36.67
N ALA A 267 -21.73 7.10 36.24
CA ALA A 267 -20.89 7.90 37.12
C ALA A 267 -21.68 8.51 38.24
N GLY A 268 -22.87 9.08 37.96
CA GLY A 268 -23.77 9.62 38.95
C GLY A 268 -24.28 8.58 39.97
N ARG A 269 -24.59 7.36 39.53
CA ARG A 269 -24.94 6.24 40.43
C ARG A 269 -23.79 5.87 41.37
N LYS A 270 -22.57 5.75 40.84
CA LYS A 270 -21.38 5.43 41.65
C LYS A 270 -21.10 6.51 42.70
N ASP A 271 -21.25 7.77 42.33
CA ASP A 271 -21.09 8.88 43.29
C ASP A 271 -22.17 8.87 44.36
N SER A 272 -23.43 8.61 44.00
CA SER A 272 -24.51 8.49 44.99
C SER A 272 -24.36 7.32 45.95
N GLU A 273 -23.85 6.18 45.46
CA GLU A 273 -23.52 5.02 46.31
C GLU A 273 -22.34 5.32 47.24
N ARG A 274 -21.29 5.96 46.70
CA ARG A 274 -20.13 6.38 47.50
C ARG A 274 -20.50 7.36 48.60
N ASP A 275 -21.41 8.28 48.33
CA ASP A 275 -21.94 9.21 49.34
C ASP A 275 -22.81 8.53 50.37
N LYS A 276 -23.60 7.50 49.97
CA LYS A 276 -24.32 6.64 50.94
C LYS A 276 -23.36 5.89 51.86
N TYR A 277 -22.28 5.35 51.38
CA TYR A 277 -21.27 4.68 52.20
C TYR A 277 -20.53 5.64 53.11
N ARG A 278 -20.16 6.85 52.62
CA ARG A 278 -19.57 7.90 53.48
C ARG A 278 -20.48 8.33 54.64
N ARG A 279 -21.78 8.51 54.41
CA ARG A 279 -22.75 8.88 55.43
C ARG A 279 -23.04 7.77 56.44
N ARG A 280 -22.64 6.54 56.17
CA ARG A 280 -22.84 5.40 57.06
C ARG A 280 -21.66 5.15 58.02
N TRP A 281 -20.53 5.79 57.79
CA TRP A 281 -19.29 5.60 58.54
C TRP A 281 -18.85 6.87 59.30
N PHE A 282 -19.57 7.94 59.17
CA PHE A 282 -19.47 9.17 59.98
C PHE A 282 -20.83 9.46 60.59
#